data_fb0e98b778e71ccbe647721e9dd2dbca
#
_entry.id   fb0e98b778e71ccbe647721e9dd2dbca
#
_cell.length_a   1.000
_cell.length_b   1.000
_cell.length_c   1.000
_cell.angle_alpha   90.00
_cell.angle_beta   90.00
_cell.angle_gamma   90.00
#
_symmetry.space_group_name_H-M   'P 1'
#
loop_
_entity.id
_entity.type
_entity.pdbx_description
1 polymer ?
#
loop_
_entity_poly.entity_id
_entity_poly.type
_entity_poly.pdbx_seq_one_letter_code
_entity_poly.pdbx_strand_id
1 'polypeptide(L)'
;MTNHSGHGMSRRQFLACTSFASAVGLVAPRVLFGGTEVISAPGLVEKARNEAASATIAVKQLRGNISVLMGAGGNIAVLPGRDGKLLIDAGFAGARPKISNALSGISSDPVKHLINTHWHFDHTDGNEWLHSAGAAILAS
;
A
#
# COMPACT_ATOMS: atom_id res chain seq x y z
N MET A 1 -7.97 44.21 4.81
CA MET A 1 -8.94 43.11 4.63
C MET A 1 -8.74 42.55 3.23
N THR A 2 -7.91 41.53 3.09
CA THR A 2 -7.62 40.86 1.80
C THR A 2 -8.42 39.57 1.72
N ASN A 3 -9.41 39.56 0.83
CA ASN A 3 -10.32 38.47 0.60
C ASN A 3 -9.60 37.40 -0.28
N HIS A 4 -9.21 36.27 0.30
CA HIS A 4 -8.68 35.11 -0.44
C HIS A 4 -9.87 34.25 -0.91
N SER A 5 -10.37 34.52 -2.11
CA SER A 5 -11.30 33.63 -2.80
C SER A 5 -10.55 32.40 -3.31
N GLY A 6 -10.58 31.30 -2.56
CA GLY A 6 -10.11 30.01 -3.00
C GLY A 6 -11.01 29.49 -4.14
N HIS A 7 -10.50 29.51 -5.37
CA HIS A 7 -11.17 28.91 -6.53
C HIS A 7 -11.00 27.39 -6.49
N GLY A 8 -11.91 26.71 -5.81
CA GLY A 8 -12.02 25.27 -5.87
C GLY A 8 -12.46 24.82 -7.26
N MET A 9 -11.74 23.86 -7.85
CA MET A 9 -12.06 23.27 -9.16
C MET A 9 -13.43 22.57 -9.08
N SER A 10 -14.34 22.88 -10.03
CA SER A 10 -15.65 22.27 -10.06
C SER A 10 -15.55 20.78 -10.50
N ARG A 11 -16.53 19.93 -10.09
CA ARG A 11 -16.61 18.52 -10.50
C ARG A 11 -16.57 18.32 -12.01
N ARG A 12 -17.15 19.25 -12.79
CA ARG A 12 -17.12 19.23 -14.25
C ARG A 12 -15.72 19.52 -14.80
N GLN A 13 -14.98 20.46 -14.21
CA GLN A 13 -13.60 20.76 -14.58
C GLN A 13 -12.66 19.59 -14.24
N PHE A 14 -12.87 18.94 -13.10
CA PHE A 14 -12.12 17.73 -12.73
C PHE A 14 -12.35 16.58 -13.72
N LEU A 15 -13.60 16.30 -14.09
CA LEU A 15 -13.94 15.26 -15.07
C LEU A 15 -13.42 15.58 -16.47
N ALA A 16 -13.45 16.86 -16.90
CA ALA A 16 -12.87 17.28 -18.17
C ALA A 16 -11.34 17.09 -18.21
N CYS A 17 -10.63 17.41 -17.13
CA CYS A 17 -9.18 17.20 -17.03
C CYS A 17 -8.80 15.72 -17.08
N THR A 18 -9.58 14.84 -16.41
CA THR A 18 -9.32 13.39 -16.43
C THR A 18 -9.62 12.79 -17.80
N SER A 19 -10.63 13.26 -18.52
CA SER A 19 -10.94 12.81 -19.89
C SER A 19 -9.86 13.21 -20.91
N PHE A 20 -9.25 14.39 -20.74
CA PHE A 20 -8.16 14.85 -21.61
C PHE A 20 -6.87 14.05 -21.37
N ALA A 21 -6.55 13.71 -20.11
CA ALA A 21 -5.40 12.87 -19.77
C ALA A 21 -5.53 11.45 -20.35
N SER A 22 -6.75 10.89 -20.37
CA SER A 22 -7.02 9.57 -20.95
C SER A 22 -6.90 9.55 -22.49
N ALA A 23 -7.30 10.61 -23.17
CA ALA A 23 -7.21 10.70 -24.63
C ALA A 23 -5.76 10.89 -25.13
N VAL A 24 -4.93 11.63 -24.40
CA VAL A 24 -3.51 11.81 -24.73
C VAL A 24 -2.72 10.52 -24.48
N GLY A 25 -3.09 9.72 -23.48
CA GLY A 25 -2.45 8.44 -23.17
C GLY A 25 -2.64 7.36 -24.25
N LEU A 26 -3.70 7.45 -25.07
CA LEU A 26 -3.97 6.47 -26.14
C LEU A 26 -3.27 6.76 -27.47
N VAL A 27 -2.86 8.01 -27.72
CA VAL A 27 -2.26 8.41 -28.99
C VAL A 27 -0.75 8.72 -28.88
N ALA A 28 -0.28 9.03 -27.66
CA ALA A 28 1.11 9.47 -27.45
C ALA A 28 2.19 8.38 -27.31
N PRO A 29 1.93 7.07 -27.09
CA PRO A 29 3.04 6.12 -26.82
C PRO A 29 3.97 5.85 -28.00
N ARG A 30 3.60 6.29 -29.20
CA ARG A 30 4.41 5.99 -30.40
C ARG A 30 5.29 7.11 -30.92
N VAL A 31 5.13 8.34 -30.47
CA VAL A 31 5.79 9.51 -31.07
C VAL A 31 6.78 10.23 -30.15
N LEU A 32 6.68 10.08 -28.82
CA LEU A 32 7.49 10.84 -27.87
C LEU A 32 8.61 10.09 -27.16
N PHE A 33 8.68 8.76 -27.28
CA PHE A 33 9.75 7.96 -26.70
C PHE A 33 10.44 7.10 -27.78
N GLY A 34 11.37 7.70 -28.48
CA GLY A 34 12.31 7.02 -29.38
C GLY A 34 13.33 6.19 -28.62
N GLY A 35 12.86 5.25 -27.81
CA GLY A 35 13.64 4.27 -27.10
C GLY A 35 12.67 3.25 -26.51
N THR A 36 12.57 2.09 -27.15
CA THR A 36 11.73 0.97 -26.71
C THR A 36 12.40 0.23 -25.57
N GLU A 37 12.60 0.86 -24.42
CA GLU A 37 12.65 0.10 -23.18
C GLU A 37 11.23 0.04 -22.63
N VAL A 38 10.50 -0.99 -23.05
CA VAL A 38 9.33 -1.44 -22.32
C VAL A 38 9.83 -1.82 -20.94
N ILE A 39 9.62 -0.94 -19.95
CA ILE A 39 9.83 -1.32 -18.54
C ILE A 39 8.86 -2.47 -18.30
N SER A 40 9.38 -3.69 -18.32
CA SER A 40 8.56 -4.87 -18.09
C SER A 40 7.96 -4.75 -16.69
N ALA A 41 6.66 -4.93 -16.58
CA ALA A 41 5.96 -4.89 -15.28
C ALA A 41 6.64 -5.75 -14.17
N PRO A 42 7.26 -6.93 -14.49
CA PRO A 42 8.06 -7.69 -13.53
C PRO A 42 9.21 -6.90 -12.91
N GLY A 43 9.92 -6.08 -13.67
CA GLY A 43 11.04 -5.29 -13.14
C GLY A 43 10.61 -4.18 -12.17
N LEU A 44 9.43 -3.61 -12.37
CA LEU A 44 8.89 -2.57 -11.46
C LEU A 44 8.51 -3.16 -10.10
N VAL A 45 7.86 -4.32 -10.09
CA VAL A 45 7.46 -5.02 -8.86
C VAL A 45 8.68 -5.46 -8.07
N GLU A 46 9.68 -6.05 -8.74
CA GLU A 46 10.91 -6.49 -8.09
C GLU A 46 11.69 -5.31 -7.49
N LYS A 47 11.80 -4.19 -8.21
CA LYS A 47 12.41 -2.98 -7.70
C LYS A 47 11.69 -2.49 -6.45
N ALA A 48 10.36 -2.42 -6.45
CA ALA A 48 9.58 -2.00 -5.31
C ALA A 48 9.74 -2.94 -4.10
N ARG A 49 9.81 -4.26 -4.31
CA ARG A 49 10.11 -5.25 -3.26
C ARG A 49 11.48 -5.03 -2.64
N ASN A 50 12.50 -4.77 -3.46
CA ASN A 50 13.87 -4.52 -2.99
C ASN A 50 13.97 -3.21 -2.21
N GLU A 51 13.28 -2.15 -2.65
CA GLU A 51 13.19 -0.89 -1.91
C GLU A 51 12.49 -1.09 -0.56
N ALA A 52 11.39 -1.82 -0.52
CA ALA A 52 10.67 -2.14 0.71
C ALA A 52 11.53 -2.97 1.70
N ALA A 53 12.36 -3.89 1.20
CA ALA A 53 13.27 -4.67 2.03
C ALA A 53 14.28 -3.79 2.79
N SER A 54 14.69 -2.66 2.21
CA SER A 54 15.60 -1.69 2.84
C SER A 54 14.89 -0.62 3.67
N ALA A 55 13.58 -0.40 3.46
CA ALA A 55 12.80 0.65 4.11
C ALA A 55 12.77 0.52 5.64
N THR A 56 12.68 1.64 6.34
CA THR A 56 12.45 1.67 7.79
C THR A 56 10.96 1.60 8.07
N ILE A 57 10.55 0.70 8.96
CA ILE A 57 9.17 0.61 9.43
C ILE A 57 8.98 1.56 10.62
N ALA A 58 8.11 2.54 10.46
CA ALA A 58 7.65 3.39 11.55
C ALA A 58 6.34 2.84 12.12
N VAL A 59 6.25 2.73 13.43
CA VAL A 59 5.03 2.34 14.14
C VAL A 59 4.40 3.57 14.76
N LYS A 60 3.15 3.87 14.37
CA LYS A 60 2.38 4.98 14.92
C LYS A 60 1.16 4.45 15.67
N GLN A 61 1.08 4.72 16.96
CA GLN A 61 -0.11 4.46 17.76
C GLN A 61 -1.21 5.44 17.37
N LEU A 62 -2.40 4.93 17.13
CA LEU A 62 -3.61 5.69 16.89
C LEU A 62 -4.53 5.66 18.13
N ARG A 63 -5.82 5.90 17.93
CA ARG A 63 -6.82 5.87 18.97
C ARG A 63 -7.07 4.44 19.46
N GLY A 64 -7.28 4.27 20.75
CA GLY A 64 -7.47 2.95 21.37
C GLY A 64 -6.21 2.09 21.28
N ASN A 65 -6.37 0.83 20.88
CA ASN A 65 -5.29 -0.14 20.70
C ASN A 65 -4.87 -0.33 19.23
N ILE A 66 -5.26 0.57 18.33
CA ILE A 66 -4.89 0.49 16.91
C ILE A 66 -3.51 1.11 16.70
N SER A 67 -2.64 0.40 16.00
CA SER A 67 -1.35 0.89 15.52
C SER A 67 -1.31 0.85 14.00
N VAL A 68 -0.48 1.68 13.38
CA VAL A 68 -0.21 1.64 11.94
C VAL A 68 1.28 1.50 11.70
N LEU A 69 1.66 0.53 10.89
CA LEU A 69 3.00 0.37 10.35
C LEU A 69 3.09 1.11 9.02
N MET A 70 4.10 1.95 8.87
CA MET A 70 4.35 2.75 7.66
C MET A 70 5.76 2.47 7.14
N GLY A 71 5.93 2.45 5.81
CA GLY A 71 7.23 2.28 5.17
C GLY A 71 7.44 0.93 4.46
N ALA A 72 6.50 0.00 4.55
CA ALA A 72 6.60 -1.33 3.93
C ALA A 72 5.79 -1.47 2.62
N GLY A 73 5.56 -0.41 1.89
CA GLY A 73 4.60 -0.32 0.79
C GLY A 73 3.33 0.37 1.26
N GLY A 74 2.16 -0.23 1.08
CA GLY A 74 0.93 0.23 1.71
C GLY A 74 1.03 0.23 3.24
N ASN A 75 0.28 1.12 3.90
CA ASN A 75 0.21 1.13 5.36
C ASN A 75 -0.50 -0.12 5.87
N ILE A 76 -0.01 -0.67 6.98
CA ILE A 76 -0.62 -1.84 7.62
C ILE A 76 -1.23 -1.39 8.94
N ALA A 77 -2.57 -1.50 9.07
CA ALA A 77 -3.18 -1.28 10.38
C ALA A 77 -3.17 -2.58 11.19
N VAL A 78 -2.92 -2.45 12.49
CA VAL A 78 -2.80 -3.56 13.42
C VAL A 78 -3.74 -3.33 14.59
N LEU A 79 -4.63 -4.28 14.82
CA LEU A 79 -5.55 -4.30 15.95
C LEU A 79 -5.27 -5.57 16.78
N PRO A 80 -4.55 -5.47 17.91
CA PRO A 80 -4.41 -6.58 18.83
C PRO A 80 -5.72 -6.84 19.57
N GLY A 81 -6.07 -8.12 19.73
CA GLY A 81 -7.25 -8.58 20.41
C GLY A 81 -6.96 -9.83 21.25
N ARG A 82 -7.93 -10.30 22.03
CA ARG A 82 -7.77 -11.49 22.89
C ARG A 82 -7.50 -12.77 22.10
N ASP A 83 -8.01 -12.84 20.87
CA ASP A 83 -7.89 -14.02 20.00
C ASP A 83 -6.67 -13.95 19.07
N GLY A 84 -5.89 -12.89 19.17
CA GLY A 84 -4.75 -12.60 18.31
C GLY A 84 -4.87 -11.23 17.62
N LYS A 85 -3.96 -10.94 16.67
CA LYS A 85 -3.96 -9.70 15.90
C LYS A 85 -4.81 -9.81 14.64
N LEU A 86 -5.58 -8.76 14.36
CA LEU A 86 -6.17 -8.48 13.05
C LEU A 86 -5.27 -7.46 12.33
N LEU A 87 -4.94 -7.74 11.08
CA LEU A 87 -4.25 -6.82 10.18
C LEU A 87 -5.18 -6.33 9.07
N ILE A 88 -5.02 -5.07 8.70
CA ILE A 88 -5.55 -4.52 7.45
C ILE A 88 -4.36 -4.28 6.53
N ASP A 89 -4.32 -4.98 5.42
CA ASP A 89 -3.23 -5.08 4.45
C ASP A 89 -1.96 -5.78 4.98
N ALA A 90 -1.11 -6.21 4.05
CA ALA A 90 0.03 -7.09 4.32
C ALA A 90 1.40 -6.45 3.99
N GLY A 91 1.41 -5.34 3.22
CA GLY A 91 2.63 -4.74 2.74
C GLY A 91 3.42 -5.64 1.79
N PHE A 92 4.69 -5.30 1.57
CA PHE A 92 5.59 -6.08 0.72
C PHE A 92 6.20 -7.28 1.46
N ALA A 93 6.26 -8.42 0.78
CA ALA A 93 6.93 -9.63 1.27
C ALA A 93 8.41 -9.40 1.63
N GLY A 94 9.11 -8.57 0.86
CA GLY A 94 10.51 -8.20 1.13
C GLY A 94 10.74 -7.50 2.48
N ALA A 95 9.72 -6.83 3.01
CA ALA A 95 9.76 -6.17 4.32
C ALA A 95 9.38 -7.10 5.50
N ARG A 96 9.08 -8.39 5.25
CA ARG A 96 8.63 -9.36 6.26
C ARG A 96 9.43 -9.33 7.57
N PRO A 97 10.78 -9.36 7.59
CA PRO A 97 11.51 -9.39 8.86
C PRO A 97 11.23 -8.15 9.72
N LYS A 98 11.13 -6.98 9.09
CA LYS A 98 10.87 -5.71 9.77
C LYS A 98 9.41 -5.58 10.21
N ILE A 99 8.47 -6.03 9.37
CA ILE A 99 7.04 -6.10 9.70
C ILE A 99 6.84 -7.04 10.89
N SER A 100 7.42 -8.24 10.86
CA SER A 100 7.32 -9.22 11.95
C SER A 100 7.87 -8.67 13.27
N ASN A 101 9.02 -7.98 13.22
CA ASN A 101 9.60 -7.35 14.41
C ASN A 101 8.68 -6.24 14.97
N ALA A 102 8.13 -5.39 14.10
CA ALA A 102 7.19 -4.33 14.50
C ALA A 102 5.90 -4.92 15.11
N LEU A 103 5.36 -5.99 14.51
CA LEU A 103 4.18 -6.68 15.03
C LEU A 103 4.42 -7.30 16.41
N SER A 104 5.61 -7.88 16.64
CA SER A 104 6.00 -8.43 17.94
C SER A 104 6.18 -7.36 19.01
N GLY A 105 6.60 -6.14 18.61
CA GLY A 105 6.67 -4.99 19.50
C GLY A 105 5.29 -4.44 19.93
N ILE A 106 4.23 -4.72 19.15
CA ILE A 106 2.85 -4.32 19.48
C ILE A 106 2.18 -5.34 20.39
N SER A 107 2.30 -6.62 20.08
CA SER A 107 1.78 -7.75 20.89
C SER A 107 2.54 -9.02 20.54
N SER A 108 2.71 -9.91 21.52
CA SER A 108 3.28 -11.26 21.32
C SER A 108 2.29 -12.24 20.65
N ASP A 109 0.98 -11.90 20.61
CA ASP A 109 -0.04 -12.77 20.04
C ASP A 109 0.16 -13.00 18.55
N PRO A 110 -0.27 -14.14 17.99
CA PRO A 110 -0.18 -14.39 16.55
C PRO A 110 -1.11 -13.50 15.75
N VAL A 111 -0.81 -13.32 14.46
CA VAL A 111 -1.77 -12.77 13.50
C VAL A 111 -2.79 -13.85 13.18
N LYS A 112 -4.07 -13.59 13.43
CA LYS A 112 -5.18 -14.52 13.18
C LYS A 112 -5.99 -14.14 11.95
N HIS A 113 -6.10 -12.86 11.67
CA HIS A 113 -6.93 -12.37 10.58
C HIS A 113 -6.17 -11.30 9.78
N LEU A 114 -6.33 -11.34 8.48
CA LEU A 114 -5.86 -10.34 7.54
C LEU A 114 -7.01 -9.96 6.63
N ILE A 115 -7.27 -8.66 6.49
CA ILE A 115 -8.24 -8.11 5.53
C ILE A 115 -7.45 -7.28 4.52
N ASN A 116 -7.55 -7.59 3.23
CA ASN A 116 -6.99 -6.73 2.20
C ASN A 116 -8.01 -5.69 1.76
N THR A 117 -7.56 -4.44 1.70
CA THR A 117 -8.40 -3.32 1.23
C THR A 117 -8.64 -3.39 -0.26
N HIS A 118 -7.64 -3.83 -1.03
CA HIS A 118 -7.69 -3.99 -2.48
C HIS A 118 -6.52 -4.86 -2.98
N TRP A 119 -6.53 -5.17 -4.29
CA TRP A 119 -5.63 -6.14 -4.91
C TRP A 119 -4.21 -5.66 -5.23
N HIS A 120 -3.87 -4.38 -5.06
CA HIS A 120 -2.53 -3.88 -5.39
C HIS A 120 -1.45 -4.62 -4.60
N PHE A 121 -0.32 -4.86 -5.25
CA PHE A 121 0.75 -5.72 -4.72
C PHE A 121 1.42 -5.14 -3.46
N ASP A 122 1.48 -3.84 -3.29
CA ASP A 122 1.98 -3.18 -2.08
C ASP A 122 1.05 -3.35 -0.86
N HIS A 123 -0.14 -3.91 -1.06
CA HIS A 123 -1.10 -4.27 -0.01
C HIS A 123 -1.24 -5.78 0.18
N THR A 124 -0.96 -6.58 -0.85
CA THR A 124 -1.24 -8.03 -0.86
C THR A 124 -0.01 -8.92 -0.95
N ASP A 125 1.16 -8.38 -1.29
CA ASP A 125 2.38 -9.17 -1.51
C ASP A 125 2.82 -9.98 -0.28
N GLY A 126 2.47 -9.51 0.93
CA GLY A 126 2.71 -10.21 2.19
C GLY A 126 1.72 -11.32 2.53
N ASN A 127 0.67 -11.54 1.73
CA ASN A 127 -0.41 -12.50 2.05
C ASN A 127 0.11 -13.92 2.27
N GLU A 128 1.03 -14.39 1.42
CA GLU A 128 1.55 -15.75 1.47
C GLU A 128 2.22 -16.07 2.81
N TRP A 129 3.09 -15.21 3.28
CA TRP A 129 3.80 -15.47 4.54
C TRP A 129 2.89 -15.33 5.77
N LEU A 130 1.89 -14.43 5.73
CA LEU A 130 0.90 -14.29 6.81
C LEU A 130 -0.02 -15.51 6.86
N HIS A 131 -0.47 -16.00 5.70
CA HIS A 131 -1.25 -17.24 5.62
C HIS A 131 -0.45 -18.44 6.14
N SER A 132 0.80 -18.59 5.70
CA SER A 132 1.70 -19.65 6.17
C SER A 132 1.96 -19.56 7.68
N ALA A 133 1.87 -18.38 8.29
CA ALA A 133 1.94 -18.16 9.73
C ALA A 133 0.61 -18.42 10.47
N GLY A 134 -0.45 -18.82 9.77
CA GLY A 134 -1.75 -19.21 10.33
C GLY A 134 -2.84 -18.14 10.29
N ALA A 135 -2.64 -17.04 9.55
CA ALA A 135 -3.68 -16.03 9.37
C ALA A 135 -4.75 -16.46 8.36
N ALA A 136 -6.01 -16.29 8.72
CA ALA A 136 -7.12 -16.36 7.77
C ALA A 136 -7.19 -15.03 6.99
N ILE A 137 -7.28 -15.12 5.65
CA ILE A 137 -7.30 -13.95 4.76
C ILE A 137 -8.71 -13.72 4.26
N LEU A 138 -9.18 -12.47 4.37
CA LEU A 138 -10.39 -11.96 3.76
C LEU A 138 -10.00 -10.93 2.70
N ALA A 139 -10.30 -11.21 1.45
CA ALA A 139 -10.06 -10.32 0.31
C ALA A 139 -11.32 -10.25 -0.55
N SER A 140 -11.59 -9.08 -1.17
CA SER A 140 -12.67 -8.88 -2.13
C SER A 140 -12.19 -9.08 -3.56
#